data_2c76f656855f89c58101e4f409e3ffb2
#
_entry.id   2c76f656855f89c58101e4f409e3ffb2
#
_cell.length_a   1.000
_cell.length_b   1.000
_cell.length_c   1.000
_cell.angle_alpha   90.00
_cell.angle_beta   90.00
_cell.angle_gamma   90.00
#
_symmetry.space_group_name_H-M   'P 1'
#
loop_
_entity.id
_entity.type
_entity.pdbx_description
1 polymer ?
#
loop_
_entity_poly.entity_id
_entity_poly.type
_entity_poly.pdbx_seq_one_letter_code
_entity_poly.pdbx_strand_id
1 'polypeptide(L)'
;MEKICRFQFIVVNLTLKNQIFSLMLNSLTAISPVDGRYRNKTEQLADYFSEQALIRYRIRVEVEYFIALCELPLPQLKGVDHAKFDALRELYLNFQLEDAQRVKEIEQVTNHDVKAVEYIIKEKMDELGLEQYKEFVHFGLTSQDINNTAIPLSIKEALEDVYMPMVEQVRDQLEAFAKEWHDVPMLARTHGQPASPTMLGKEFRVFVERLDKQLSMLQDAPIPAKFGGATGNFNAHHVAYPEYDWAAFANRFVDETLGLNRSQYTTQIEHYDLLSALFDNLRRIDTILTDYARDTWTYISMEYFKQRIKAGEVGSSAMPHKVNPIDFENAEGNFGIAGAIYAHLAQKLPVSRLQRDLTDSTVLRNVGVPMAHSLIGFQSLLKGMGKLILNPEALERDLENNWAVVAEGVQTILRREGYPKPYEALKALTRTNQHITRESIAEFIETLNVSDSVKEELRHLSPMTYTGIFR
;
A
#
# COMPACT_ATOMS: atom_id res chain seq x y z
N MET A 1 -0.85 15.05 61.45
CA MET A 1 0.30 15.34 60.58
C MET A 1 0.74 14.10 59.72
N GLU A 2 0.80 12.90 60.24
CA GLU A 2 1.22 11.70 59.46
C GLU A 2 0.31 11.34 58.27
N LYS A 3 -1.00 11.51 58.39
CA LYS A 3 -1.93 11.21 57.26
C LYS A 3 -1.79 12.17 56.07
N ILE A 4 -1.45 13.44 56.34
CA ILE A 4 -1.24 14.45 55.31
C ILE A 4 0.08 14.23 54.59
N CYS A 5 1.15 13.83 55.29
CA CYS A 5 2.44 13.46 54.71
C CYS A 5 2.34 12.22 53.83
N ARG A 6 1.56 11.20 54.23
CA ARG A 6 1.34 9.99 53.41
C ARG A 6 0.56 10.30 52.13
N PHE A 7 -0.42 11.19 52.19
CA PHE A 7 -1.20 11.59 51.02
C PHE A 7 -0.37 12.41 50.02
N GLN A 8 0.46 13.32 50.49
CA GLN A 8 1.39 14.05 49.63
C GLN A 8 2.47 13.16 49.03
N PHE A 9 2.98 12.16 49.74
CA PHE A 9 3.96 11.20 49.21
C PHE A 9 3.34 10.26 48.15
N ILE A 10 2.06 9.88 48.31
CA ILE A 10 1.33 9.07 47.32
C ILE A 10 1.01 9.91 46.06
N VAL A 11 0.61 11.15 46.23
CA VAL A 11 0.31 12.07 45.08
C VAL A 11 1.59 12.39 44.33
N VAL A 12 2.70 12.68 44.98
CA VAL A 12 4.00 12.94 44.33
C VAL A 12 4.53 11.68 43.63
N ASN A 13 4.40 10.49 44.23
CA ASN A 13 4.80 9.23 43.57
C ASN A 13 3.88 8.84 42.42
N LEU A 14 2.57 9.12 42.49
CA LEU A 14 1.65 8.94 41.37
C LEU A 14 1.94 9.93 40.25
N THR A 15 2.27 11.18 40.54
CA THR A 15 2.63 12.20 39.58
C THR A 15 3.96 11.87 38.89
N LEU A 16 4.99 11.43 39.67
CA LEU A 16 6.26 10.97 39.12
C LEU A 16 6.11 9.67 38.30
N LYS A 17 5.32 8.69 38.76
CA LYS A 17 5.00 7.49 37.96
C LYS A 17 4.26 7.84 36.70
N ASN A 18 3.28 8.73 36.77
CA ASN A 18 2.55 9.19 35.56
C ASN A 18 3.44 10.01 34.62
N GLN A 19 4.39 10.80 35.12
CA GLN A 19 5.37 11.52 34.28
C GLN A 19 6.38 10.54 33.64
N ILE A 20 6.84 9.51 34.36
CA ILE A 20 7.75 8.49 33.77
C ILE A 20 7.01 7.56 32.81
N PHE A 21 5.72 7.25 33.04
CA PHE A 21 4.89 6.48 32.09
C PHE A 21 4.46 7.29 30.87
N SER A 22 4.43 8.63 30.95
CA SER A 22 4.11 9.51 29.82
C SER A 22 5.28 9.76 28.86
N LEU A 23 6.49 9.32 29.21
CA LEU A 23 7.73 9.66 28.49
C LEU A 23 8.24 8.60 27.51
N MET A 24 7.65 7.41 27.46
CA MET A 24 8.02 6.41 26.45
C MET A 24 6.79 5.66 25.94
N LEU A 25 6.46 5.86 24.66
CA LEU A 25 5.53 5.01 23.96
C LEU A 25 6.09 3.57 23.99
N ASN A 26 5.39 2.67 24.72
CA ASN A 26 5.75 1.26 24.80
C ASN A 26 4.79 0.46 23.90
N SER A 27 5.30 -0.49 23.15
CA SER A 27 4.50 -1.34 22.25
C SER A 27 3.36 -2.09 22.98
N LEU A 28 3.49 -2.35 24.28
CA LEU A 28 2.43 -2.98 25.10
C LEU A 28 1.36 -1.99 25.57
N THR A 29 1.64 -0.70 25.60
CA THR A 29 0.71 0.36 26.04
C THR A 29 0.20 1.22 24.90
N ALA A 30 0.68 1.03 23.68
CA ALA A 30 0.22 1.74 22.50
C ALA A 30 -1.23 1.38 22.17
N ILE A 31 -2.06 2.40 21.89
CA ILE A 31 -3.47 2.22 21.50
C ILE A 31 -3.56 1.68 20.08
N SER A 32 -2.73 2.20 19.16
CA SER A 32 -2.68 1.71 17.78
C SER A 32 -1.92 0.38 17.71
N PRO A 33 -2.47 -0.67 17.09
CA PRO A 33 -1.74 -1.92 16.87
C PRO A 33 -0.54 -1.75 15.94
N VAL A 34 -0.53 -0.72 15.08
CA VAL A 34 0.60 -0.37 14.21
C VAL A 34 1.84 -0.04 15.05
N ASP A 35 1.68 0.79 16.09
CA ASP A 35 2.78 1.17 16.99
C ASP A 35 2.98 0.20 18.14
N GLY A 36 2.01 -0.68 18.40
CA GLY A 36 2.05 -1.70 19.45
C GLY A 36 2.43 -3.08 18.90
N ARG A 37 1.42 -3.94 18.75
CA ARG A 37 1.56 -5.35 18.35
C ARG A 37 2.41 -5.58 17.10
N TYR A 38 2.31 -4.67 16.13
CA TYR A 38 2.95 -4.80 14.81
C TYR A 38 4.15 -3.86 14.60
N ARG A 39 4.63 -3.20 15.65
CA ARG A 39 5.74 -2.23 15.56
C ARG A 39 6.95 -2.78 14.78
N ASN A 40 7.32 -4.03 15.04
CA ASN A 40 8.44 -4.69 14.36
C ASN A 40 8.23 -4.92 12.85
N LYS A 41 7.01 -4.76 12.37
CA LYS A 41 6.66 -4.89 10.94
C LYS A 41 6.55 -3.55 10.22
N THR A 42 6.39 -2.47 10.97
CA THR A 42 6.04 -1.14 10.46
C THR A 42 7.09 -0.08 10.80
N GLU A 43 8.10 -0.43 11.58
CA GLU A 43 9.09 0.51 12.13
C GLU A 43 9.76 1.37 11.06
N GLN A 44 10.08 0.79 9.92
CA GLN A 44 10.66 1.48 8.76
C GLN A 44 9.83 2.66 8.24
N LEU A 45 8.52 2.68 8.48
CA LEU A 45 7.66 3.80 8.12
C LEU A 45 7.80 5.00 9.06
N ALA A 46 8.43 4.83 10.22
CA ALA A 46 8.65 5.94 11.14
C ALA A 46 9.55 7.02 10.56
N ASP A 47 10.47 6.66 9.66
CA ASP A 47 11.37 7.60 8.98
C ASP A 47 10.66 8.52 7.97
N TYR A 48 9.39 8.22 7.65
CA TYR A 48 8.57 8.98 6.70
C TYR A 48 7.35 9.64 7.35
N PHE A 49 6.71 8.97 8.32
CA PHE A 49 5.38 9.37 8.82
C PHE A 49 5.29 9.64 10.32
N SER A 50 6.41 9.55 11.05
CA SER A 50 6.43 10.01 12.43
C SER A 50 6.43 11.53 12.52
N GLU A 51 6.12 12.10 13.70
CA GLU A 51 6.23 13.55 13.93
C GLU A 51 7.69 14.03 13.75
N GLN A 52 8.67 13.22 14.18
CA GLN A 52 10.08 13.47 13.91
C GLN A 52 10.38 13.56 12.41
N ALA A 53 9.88 12.62 11.64
CA ALA A 53 10.04 12.62 10.18
C ALA A 53 9.39 13.85 9.54
N LEU A 54 8.17 14.20 9.92
CA LEU A 54 7.50 15.40 9.39
C LEU A 54 8.30 16.67 9.66
N ILE A 55 8.85 16.82 10.86
CA ILE A 55 9.73 17.94 11.21
C ILE A 55 10.97 17.95 10.30
N ARG A 56 11.63 16.81 10.14
CA ARG A 56 12.81 16.64 9.27
C ARG A 56 12.53 17.03 7.83
N TYR A 57 11.41 16.58 7.25
CA TYR A 57 11.01 16.94 5.88
C TYR A 57 10.70 18.43 5.74
N ARG A 58 10.07 19.05 6.73
CA ARG A 58 9.85 20.52 6.75
C ARG A 58 11.18 21.28 6.76
N ILE A 59 12.12 20.88 7.61
CA ILE A 59 13.47 21.48 7.65
C ILE A 59 14.17 21.32 6.28
N ARG A 60 14.09 20.15 5.66
CA ARG A 60 14.64 19.90 4.34
C ARG A 60 14.10 20.89 3.31
N VAL A 61 12.79 21.03 3.23
CA VAL A 61 12.15 21.97 2.28
C VAL A 61 12.57 23.40 2.53
N GLU A 62 12.59 23.87 3.78
CA GLU A 62 13.00 25.23 4.14
C GLU A 62 14.48 25.50 3.82
N VAL A 63 15.37 24.56 4.13
CA VAL A 63 16.80 24.69 3.86
C VAL A 63 17.06 24.71 2.35
N GLU A 64 16.51 23.77 1.59
CA GLU A 64 16.67 23.76 0.13
C GLU A 64 16.02 24.98 -0.53
N TYR A 65 14.91 25.50 0.00
CA TYR A 65 14.33 26.74 -0.48
C TYR A 65 15.26 27.96 -0.23
N PHE A 66 15.85 28.09 0.96
CA PHE A 66 16.81 29.13 1.25
C PHE A 66 18.04 29.07 0.30
N ILE A 67 18.55 27.86 0.06
CA ILE A 67 19.66 27.62 -0.88
C ILE A 67 19.26 28.04 -2.30
N ALA A 68 18.07 27.62 -2.76
CA ALA A 68 17.55 28.00 -4.08
C ALA A 68 17.36 29.52 -4.23
N LEU A 69 16.96 30.23 -3.17
CA LEU A 69 16.93 31.70 -3.18
C LEU A 69 18.32 32.32 -3.31
N CYS A 70 19.35 31.72 -2.68
CA CYS A 70 20.73 32.21 -2.80
C CYS A 70 21.31 32.02 -4.20
N GLU A 71 20.78 31.09 -4.99
CA GLU A 71 21.16 30.89 -6.40
C GLU A 71 20.51 31.93 -7.33
N LEU A 72 19.49 32.66 -6.89
CA LEU A 72 18.93 33.77 -7.61
C LEU A 72 19.82 35.01 -7.44
N PRO A 73 19.88 35.92 -8.44
CA PRO A 73 20.69 37.14 -8.35
C PRO A 73 20.06 38.21 -7.43
N LEU A 74 19.52 37.79 -6.28
CA LEU A 74 18.95 38.69 -5.27
C LEU A 74 20.07 39.51 -4.62
N PRO A 75 20.02 40.85 -4.68
CA PRO A 75 21.09 41.72 -4.17
C PRO A 75 21.44 41.45 -2.71
N GLN A 76 20.45 41.14 -1.88
CA GLN A 76 20.61 40.91 -0.45
C GLN A 76 21.29 39.57 -0.11
N LEU A 77 21.28 38.60 -1.02
CA LEU A 77 21.86 37.27 -0.82
C LEU A 77 23.21 37.07 -1.52
N LYS A 78 23.69 38.07 -2.26
CA LYS A 78 24.97 38.01 -2.99
C LYS A 78 26.21 37.67 -2.13
N GLY A 79 26.17 37.98 -0.84
CA GLY A 79 27.26 37.76 0.09
C GLY A 79 27.20 36.44 0.84
N VAL A 80 26.22 35.60 0.58
CA VAL A 80 26.09 34.29 1.25
C VAL A 80 27.26 33.39 0.84
N ASP A 81 27.92 32.82 1.84
CA ASP A 81 28.98 31.83 1.60
C ASP A 81 28.40 30.47 1.27
N HIS A 82 28.41 30.08 0.00
CA HIS A 82 27.87 28.81 -0.48
C HIS A 82 28.58 27.58 0.12
N ALA A 83 29.84 27.74 0.62
CA ALA A 83 30.51 26.64 1.31
C ALA A 83 29.82 26.19 2.61
N LYS A 84 28.86 26.98 3.12
CA LYS A 84 28.06 26.65 4.31
C LYS A 84 26.78 25.90 4.02
N PHE A 85 26.41 25.69 2.74
CA PHE A 85 25.17 25.02 2.38
C PHE A 85 25.14 23.57 2.85
N ASP A 86 26.25 22.85 2.74
CA ASP A 86 26.30 21.48 3.24
C ASP A 86 26.13 21.42 4.76
N ALA A 87 26.66 22.39 5.50
CA ALA A 87 26.45 22.49 6.94
C ALA A 87 24.99 22.85 7.33
N LEU A 88 24.26 23.55 6.46
CA LEU A 88 22.82 23.73 6.63
C LEU A 88 22.04 22.44 6.34
N ARG A 89 22.44 21.68 5.32
CA ARG A 89 21.83 20.39 4.98
C ARG A 89 21.97 19.37 6.10
N GLU A 90 23.06 19.43 6.89
CA GLU A 90 23.24 18.56 8.07
C GLU A 90 22.06 18.63 9.05
N LEU A 91 21.31 19.73 9.10
CA LEU A 91 20.11 19.84 9.93
C LEU A 91 19.04 18.78 9.63
N TYR A 92 18.92 18.34 8.38
CA TYR A 92 17.95 17.31 8.02
C TYR A 92 18.59 15.98 7.64
N LEU A 93 19.86 15.96 7.20
CA LEU A 93 20.58 14.73 6.87
C LEU A 93 20.92 13.91 8.12
N ASN A 94 21.31 14.59 9.20
CA ASN A 94 21.70 13.98 10.47
C ASN A 94 20.68 14.26 11.60
N PHE A 95 19.41 14.46 11.25
CA PHE A 95 18.34 14.83 12.19
C PHE A 95 18.07 13.72 13.22
N GLN A 96 18.16 14.07 14.50
CA GLN A 96 18.00 13.13 15.63
C GLN A 96 16.71 13.43 16.42
N LEU A 97 16.39 12.55 17.37
CA LEU A 97 15.23 12.72 18.24
C LEU A 97 15.34 13.98 19.10
N GLU A 98 16.53 14.32 19.55
CA GLU A 98 16.85 15.50 20.35
C GLU A 98 16.54 16.79 19.57
N ASP A 99 16.82 16.81 18.28
CA ASP A 99 16.48 17.95 17.41
C ASP A 99 14.96 18.14 17.30
N ALA A 100 14.22 17.04 17.14
CA ALA A 100 12.77 17.07 17.15
C ALA A 100 12.20 17.55 18.50
N GLN A 101 12.78 17.13 19.61
CA GLN A 101 12.41 17.60 20.94
C GLN A 101 12.64 19.12 21.07
N ARG A 102 13.76 19.62 20.59
CA ARG A 102 14.04 21.07 20.57
C ARG A 102 13.00 21.84 19.75
N VAL A 103 12.60 21.34 18.58
CA VAL A 103 11.52 21.95 17.79
C VAL A 103 10.21 21.96 18.59
N LYS A 104 9.87 20.86 19.29
CA LYS A 104 8.64 20.80 20.12
C LYS A 104 8.67 21.74 21.31
N GLU A 105 9.82 21.99 21.93
CA GLU A 105 9.97 23.00 22.98
C GLU A 105 9.65 24.41 22.47
N ILE A 106 10.14 24.75 21.28
CA ILE A 106 9.84 26.06 20.65
C ILE A 106 8.36 26.12 20.28
N GLU A 107 7.79 25.04 19.73
CA GLU A 107 6.37 24.97 19.38
C GLU A 107 5.45 25.19 20.59
N GLN A 108 5.80 24.66 21.76
CA GLN A 108 5.05 24.88 23.00
C GLN A 108 4.92 26.38 23.37
N VAL A 109 5.91 27.19 23.03
CA VAL A 109 5.92 28.62 23.27
C VAL A 109 5.21 29.41 22.16
N THR A 110 5.48 29.03 20.90
CA THR A 110 4.96 29.76 19.73
C THR A 110 3.55 29.35 19.35
N ASN A 111 3.11 28.17 19.78
CA ASN A 111 1.87 27.49 19.39
C ASN A 111 1.72 27.36 17.86
N HIS A 112 2.84 27.17 17.16
CA HIS A 112 2.87 27.08 15.70
C HIS A 112 4.03 26.19 15.24
N ASP A 113 3.72 25.04 14.62
CA ASP A 113 4.64 23.98 14.26
C ASP A 113 5.67 24.40 13.18
N VAL A 114 5.23 24.97 12.06
CA VAL A 114 6.13 25.43 10.99
C VAL A 114 7.00 26.58 11.47
N LYS A 115 6.46 27.49 12.30
CA LYS A 115 7.25 28.59 12.88
C LYS A 115 8.37 28.10 13.79
N ALA A 116 8.15 27.02 14.52
CA ALA A 116 9.19 26.38 15.34
C ALA A 116 10.34 25.83 14.46
N VAL A 117 10.02 25.28 13.29
CA VAL A 117 11.04 24.86 12.29
C VAL A 117 11.87 26.05 11.79
N GLU A 118 11.24 27.18 11.48
CA GLU A 118 11.99 28.39 11.07
C GLU A 118 13.01 28.82 12.16
N TYR A 119 12.64 28.76 13.43
CA TYR A 119 13.55 29.16 14.53
C TYR A 119 14.77 28.23 14.64
N ILE A 120 14.60 26.92 14.50
CA ILE A 120 15.72 25.98 14.51
C ILE A 120 16.71 26.27 13.38
N ILE A 121 16.20 26.57 12.18
CA ILE A 121 17.06 26.91 11.03
C ILE A 121 17.79 28.24 11.32
N LYS A 122 17.11 29.24 11.88
CA LYS A 122 17.71 30.52 12.26
C LYS A 122 18.77 30.36 13.36
N GLU A 123 18.55 29.49 14.36
CA GLU A 123 19.56 29.14 15.37
C GLU A 123 20.83 28.56 14.67
N LYS A 124 20.64 27.65 13.72
CA LYS A 124 21.76 27.09 12.97
C LYS A 124 22.50 28.12 12.08
N MET A 125 21.76 29.04 11.48
CA MET A 125 22.35 30.13 10.71
C MET A 125 23.21 31.06 11.58
N ASP A 126 22.76 31.34 12.81
CA ASP A 126 23.56 32.10 13.79
C ASP A 126 24.87 31.38 14.12
N GLU A 127 24.86 30.05 14.35
CA GLU A 127 26.06 29.23 14.56
C GLU A 127 27.04 29.27 13.37
N LEU A 128 26.48 29.34 12.16
CA LEU A 128 27.27 29.34 10.93
C LEU A 128 27.77 30.73 10.51
N GLY A 129 27.42 31.81 11.27
CA GLY A 129 27.73 33.19 10.90
C GLY A 129 26.96 33.66 9.65
N LEU A 130 25.69 33.20 9.51
CA LEU A 130 24.75 33.59 8.46
C LEU A 130 23.59 34.43 9.01
N GLU A 131 23.73 34.98 10.21
CA GLU A 131 22.69 35.70 10.94
C GLU A 131 22.06 36.86 10.15
N GLN A 132 22.84 37.55 9.31
CA GLN A 132 22.37 38.65 8.48
C GLN A 132 21.38 38.23 7.37
N TYR A 133 21.32 36.93 7.05
CA TYR A 133 20.49 36.37 5.97
C TYR A 133 19.29 35.60 6.50
N LYS A 134 19.17 35.39 7.81
CA LYS A 134 18.15 34.51 8.42
C LYS A 134 16.70 34.95 8.18
N GLU A 135 16.45 36.22 7.84
CA GLU A 135 15.11 36.69 7.49
C GLU A 135 14.64 36.23 6.10
N PHE A 136 15.51 35.59 5.32
CA PHE A 136 15.17 34.90 4.09
C PHE A 136 14.71 33.44 4.29
N VAL A 137 14.80 32.90 5.52
CA VAL A 137 14.11 31.65 5.87
C VAL A 137 12.61 31.90 5.80
N HIS A 138 11.88 31.02 5.12
CA HIS A 138 10.42 31.16 4.91
C HIS A 138 10.01 32.44 4.14
N PHE A 139 10.91 33.03 3.37
CA PHE A 139 10.65 34.28 2.65
C PHE A 139 9.48 34.14 1.68
N GLY A 140 8.45 34.98 1.84
CA GLY A 140 7.26 35.01 0.98
C GLY A 140 6.34 33.78 1.05
N LEU A 141 6.68 32.78 1.86
CA LEU A 141 5.94 31.53 1.98
C LEU A 141 4.78 31.61 3.00
N THR A 142 3.93 30.60 2.94
CA THR A 142 2.98 30.23 3.98
C THR A 142 3.26 28.81 4.45
N SER A 143 2.78 28.43 5.63
CA SER A 143 2.99 27.07 6.18
C SER A 143 2.60 25.95 5.22
N GLN A 144 1.66 26.19 4.32
CA GLN A 144 1.23 25.19 3.35
C GLN A 144 2.16 25.05 2.14
N ASP A 145 3.02 26.02 1.86
CA ASP A 145 4.10 25.80 0.90
C ASP A 145 5.09 24.75 1.42
N ILE A 146 5.27 24.70 2.75
CA ILE A 146 6.13 23.71 3.40
C ILE A 146 5.40 22.36 3.58
N ASN A 147 4.16 22.36 4.08
CA ASN A 147 3.42 21.13 4.31
C ASN A 147 3.04 20.41 2.99
N ASN A 148 2.60 21.17 1.97
CA ASN A 148 2.22 20.61 0.66
C ASN A 148 3.43 20.33 -0.27
N THR A 149 4.61 20.31 0.28
CA THR A 149 5.85 19.80 -0.33
C THR A 149 6.47 18.73 0.55
N ALA A 150 6.61 18.95 1.85
CA ALA A 150 7.19 18.00 2.80
C ALA A 150 6.40 16.68 2.89
N ILE A 151 5.06 16.75 2.97
CA ILE A 151 4.20 15.55 3.05
C ILE A 151 4.21 14.76 1.73
N PRO A 152 4.00 15.36 0.54
CA PRO A 152 4.16 14.63 -0.72
C PRO A 152 5.55 14.01 -0.89
N LEU A 153 6.62 14.71 -0.47
CA LEU A 153 7.97 14.18 -0.52
C LEU A 153 8.15 12.94 0.35
N SER A 154 7.62 12.96 1.59
CA SER A 154 7.66 11.78 2.46
C SER A 154 6.83 10.62 1.91
N ILE A 155 5.69 10.89 1.28
CA ILE A 155 4.87 9.85 0.62
C ILE A 155 5.64 9.23 -0.54
N LYS A 156 6.26 10.06 -1.39
CA LYS A 156 7.07 9.59 -2.52
C LYS A 156 8.17 8.64 -2.06
N GLU A 157 9.01 9.10 -1.13
CA GLU A 157 10.13 8.31 -0.64
C GLU A 157 9.67 7.02 0.07
N ALA A 158 8.59 7.06 0.87
CA ALA A 158 8.02 5.86 1.48
C ALA A 158 7.48 4.85 0.45
N LEU A 159 6.92 5.34 -0.67
CA LEU A 159 6.48 4.47 -1.77
C LEU A 159 7.68 3.81 -2.43
N GLU A 160 8.71 4.58 -2.77
CA GLU A 160 9.91 4.11 -3.47
C GLU A 160 10.74 3.14 -2.62
N ASP A 161 10.97 3.48 -1.35
CA ASP A 161 11.91 2.76 -0.49
C ASP A 161 11.27 1.58 0.28
N VAL A 162 9.95 1.63 0.53
CA VAL A 162 9.29 0.67 1.43
C VAL A 162 8.13 -0.05 0.78
N TYR A 163 7.14 0.69 0.26
CA TYR A 163 5.90 0.10 -0.22
C TYR A 163 6.10 -0.74 -1.49
N MET A 164 6.71 -0.13 -2.52
CA MET A 164 6.95 -0.78 -3.82
C MET A 164 7.80 -2.05 -3.66
N PRO A 165 8.97 -2.02 -2.99
CA PRO A 165 9.76 -3.23 -2.82
C PRO A 165 9.02 -4.37 -2.10
N MET A 166 8.09 -4.04 -1.19
CA MET A 166 7.36 -5.05 -0.44
C MET A 166 6.22 -5.66 -1.26
N VAL A 167 5.45 -4.87 -2.00
CA VAL A 167 4.38 -5.40 -2.86
C VAL A 167 4.94 -6.15 -4.05
N GLU A 168 6.08 -5.75 -4.59
CA GLU A 168 6.80 -6.47 -5.64
C GLU A 168 7.24 -7.85 -5.18
N GLN A 169 7.69 -8.03 -3.94
CA GLN A 169 7.98 -9.35 -3.38
C GLN A 169 6.74 -10.26 -3.37
N VAL A 170 5.56 -9.71 -3.03
CA VAL A 170 4.29 -10.47 -3.08
C VAL A 170 3.97 -10.86 -4.53
N ARG A 171 4.07 -9.92 -5.46
CA ARG A 171 3.86 -10.13 -6.89
C ARG A 171 4.80 -11.19 -7.45
N ASP A 172 6.08 -11.13 -7.11
CA ASP A 172 7.10 -12.08 -7.58
C ASP A 172 6.88 -13.49 -7.02
N GLN A 173 6.42 -13.60 -5.77
CA GLN A 173 6.05 -14.90 -5.21
C GLN A 173 4.81 -15.49 -5.90
N LEU A 174 3.83 -14.68 -6.29
CA LEU A 174 2.68 -15.12 -7.11
C LEU A 174 3.12 -15.58 -8.49
N GLU A 175 4.05 -14.87 -9.12
CA GLU A 175 4.66 -15.25 -10.41
C GLU A 175 5.43 -16.59 -10.30
N ALA A 176 6.15 -16.78 -9.18
CA ALA A 176 6.84 -18.04 -8.92
C ALA A 176 5.85 -19.21 -8.84
N PHE A 177 4.73 -19.05 -8.13
CA PHE A 177 3.67 -20.05 -8.06
C PHE A 177 3.00 -20.30 -9.42
N ALA A 178 2.76 -19.24 -10.19
CA ALA A 178 2.19 -19.35 -11.53
C ALA A 178 3.09 -20.24 -12.45
N LYS A 179 4.41 -20.13 -12.31
CA LYS A 179 5.39 -20.96 -13.03
C LYS A 179 5.48 -22.37 -12.48
N GLU A 180 5.58 -22.52 -11.15
CA GLU A 180 5.73 -23.81 -10.48
C GLU A 180 4.54 -24.72 -10.76
N TRP A 181 3.31 -24.18 -10.78
CA TRP A 181 2.09 -24.96 -10.96
C TRP A 181 1.45 -24.78 -12.34
N HIS A 182 2.27 -24.40 -13.33
CA HIS A 182 1.83 -24.12 -14.71
C HIS A 182 0.99 -25.26 -15.29
N ASP A 183 1.45 -26.51 -15.14
CA ASP A 183 0.85 -27.70 -15.74
C ASP A 183 -0.04 -28.50 -14.77
N VAL A 184 -0.48 -27.88 -13.69
CA VAL A 184 -1.34 -28.52 -12.70
C VAL A 184 -2.82 -28.27 -13.04
N PRO A 185 -3.59 -29.27 -13.50
CA PRO A 185 -5.01 -29.10 -13.76
C PRO A 185 -5.79 -28.92 -12.46
N MET A 186 -6.80 -28.08 -12.51
CA MET A 186 -7.66 -27.75 -11.39
C MET A 186 -9.12 -27.60 -11.85
N LEU A 187 -10.06 -28.12 -11.07
CA LEU A 187 -11.46 -27.88 -11.30
C LEU A 187 -11.81 -26.44 -10.95
N ALA A 188 -12.24 -25.64 -11.95
CA ALA A 188 -12.75 -24.30 -11.68
C ALA A 188 -14.17 -24.37 -11.13
N ARG A 189 -14.56 -23.33 -10.37
CA ARG A 189 -15.91 -23.19 -9.84
C ARG A 189 -16.47 -21.83 -10.19
N THR A 190 -17.68 -21.84 -10.76
CA THR A 190 -18.48 -20.62 -10.96
C THR A 190 -19.74 -20.72 -10.12
N HIS A 191 -20.11 -19.67 -9.41
CA HIS A 191 -21.24 -19.71 -8.44
C HIS A 191 -21.09 -20.83 -7.39
N GLY A 192 -19.85 -21.23 -7.05
CA GLY A 192 -19.55 -22.33 -6.16
C GLY A 192 -19.76 -23.73 -6.76
N GLN A 193 -20.21 -23.83 -8.02
CA GLN A 193 -20.46 -25.10 -8.71
C GLN A 193 -19.29 -25.49 -9.62
N PRO A 194 -19.04 -26.82 -9.81
CA PRO A 194 -18.06 -27.31 -10.77
C PRO A 194 -18.29 -26.74 -12.18
N ALA A 195 -17.22 -26.24 -12.77
CA ALA A 195 -17.22 -25.63 -14.10
C ALA A 195 -16.04 -26.17 -14.92
N SER A 196 -15.82 -25.63 -16.11
CA SER A 196 -14.73 -26.04 -17.00
C SER A 196 -13.40 -26.03 -16.27
N PRO A 197 -12.58 -27.09 -16.35
CA PRO A 197 -11.28 -27.13 -15.71
C PRO A 197 -10.34 -26.02 -16.19
N THR A 198 -9.39 -25.68 -15.33
CA THR A 198 -8.37 -24.66 -15.57
C THR A 198 -7.00 -25.20 -15.17
N MET A 199 -5.96 -24.37 -15.30
CA MET A 199 -4.63 -24.64 -14.75
C MET A 199 -4.41 -23.81 -13.49
N LEU A 200 -3.90 -24.43 -12.44
CA LEU A 200 -3.64 -23.75 -11.17
C LEU A 200 -2.68 -22.57 -11.35
N GLY A 201 -1.63 -22.72 -12.14
CA GLY A 201 -0.69 -21.63 -12.44
C GLY A 201 -1.38 -20.44 -13.11
N LYS A 202 -2.40 -20.67 -13.98
CA LYS A 202 -3.18 -19.60 -14.59
C LYS A 202 -3.98 -18.83 -13.55
N GLU A 203 -4.54 -19.48 -12.53
CA GLU A 203 -5.26 -18.81 -11.46
C GLU A 203 -4.38 -17.80 -10.71
N PHE A 204 -3.14 -18.17 -10.40
CA PHE A 204 -2.15 -17.26 -9.80
C PHE A 204 -1.74 -16.15 -10.77
N ARG A 205 -1.59 -16.46 -12.06
CA ARG A 205 -1.22 -15.48 -13.09
C ARG A 205 -2.25 -14.36 -13.25
N VAL A 206 -3.53 -14.64 -13.00
CA VAL A 206 -4.58 -13.62 -12.97
C VAL A 206 -4.26 -12.51 -11.97
N PHE A 207 -3.82 -12.87 -10.75
CA PHE A 207 -3.46 -11.90 -9.73
C PHE A 207 -2.19 -11.12 -10.10
N VAL A 208 -1.20 -11.78 -10.69
CA VAL A 208 0.02 -11.12 -11.20
C VAL A 208 -0.35 -10.06 -12.23
N GLU A 209 -1.17 -10.40 -13.24
CA GLU A 209 -1.58 -9.44 -14.27
C GLU A 209 -2.34 -8.23 -13.68
N ARG A 210 -3.21 -8.49 -12.72
CA ARG A 210 -3.96 -7.42 -12.03
C ARG A 210 -3.02 -6.49 -11.25
N LEU A 211 -2.03 -7.06 -10.55
CA LEU A 211 -1.03 -6.29 -9.80
C LEU A 211 -0.12 -5.51 -10.74
N ASP A 212 0.40 -6.12 -11.81
CA ASP A 212 1.28 -5.45 -12.79
C ASP A 212 0.65 -4.17 -13.32
N LYS A 213 -0.66 -4.20 -13.63
CA LYS A 213 -1.40 -3.01 -14.09
C LYS A 213 -1.47 -1.92 -13.02
N GLN A 214 -1.69 -2.29 -11.75
CA GLN A 214 -1.76 -1.30 -10.67
C GLN A 214 -0.39 -0.76 -10.29
N LEU A 215 0.65 -1.59 -10.31
CA LEU A 215 2.03 -1.17 -10.06
C LEU A 215 2.54 -0.21 -11.13
N SER A 216 2.25 -0.47 -12.41
CA SER A 216 2.55 0.48 -13.49
C SER A 216 1.86 1.84 -13.27
N MET A 217 0.57 1.84 -12.90
CA MET A 217 -0.15 3.08 -12.59
C MET A 217 0.44 3.81 -11.38
N LEU A 218 0.92 3.08 -10.40
CA LEU A 218 1.55 3.65 -9.20
C LEU A 218 2.91 4.28 -9.52
N GLN A 219 3.69 3.61 -10.35
CA GLN A 219 5.02 4.05 -10.81
C GLN A 219 4.95 5.34 -11.63
N ASP A 220 3.92 5.47 -12.48
CA ASP A 220 3.69 6.63 -13.33
C ASP A 220 2.87 7.74 -12.65
N ALA A 221 2.41 7.52 -11.40
CA ALA A 221 1.57 8.48 -10.70
C ALA A 221 2.35 9.76 -10.35
N PRO A 222 1.88 10.93 -10.77
CA PRO A 222 2.50 12.18 -10.34
C PRO A 222 2.28 12.41 -8.85
N ILE A 223 3.28 12.93 -8.17
CA ILE A 223 3.19 13.30 -6.75
C ILE A 223 3.01 14.82 -6.67
N PRO A 224 1.77 15.30 -6.49
CA PRO A 224 1.46 16.72 -6.61
C PRO A 224 1.95 17.52 -5.42
N ALA A 225 2.38 18.75 -5.68
CA ALA A 225 2.78 19.69 -4.65
C ALA A 225 2.29 21.11 -4.94
N LYS A 226 2.02 21.88 -3.89
CA LYS A 226 1.68 23.29 -3.99
C LYS A 226 2.84 24.14 -3.48
N PHE A 227 3.19 25.15 -4.28
CA PHE A 227 4.18 26.17 -3.91
C PHE A 227 3.85 27.49 -4.62
N GLY A 228 3.53 28.56 -3.86
CA GLY A 228 3.09 29.83 -4.45
C GLY A 228 2.59 30.87 -3.42
N GLY A 229 2.90 30.71 -2.14
CA GLY A 229 2.49 31.64 -1.09
C GLY A 229 1.04 31.47 -0.62
N ALA A 230 0.53 32.44 0.11
CA ALA A 230 -0.71 32.35 0.88
C ALA A 230 -1.97 31.99 0.09
N THR A 231 -2.01 32.28 -1.20
CA THR A 231 -3.15 32.00 -2.09
C THR A 231 -2.73 31.39 -3.43
N GLY A 232 -1.49 30.94 -3.53
CA GLY A 232 -0.94 30.34 -4.77
C GLY A 232 -0.54 31.36 -5.86
N ASN A 233 -0.56 32.66 -5.56
CA ASN A 233 -0.33 33.75 -6.52
C ASN A 233 1.01 34.48 -6.35
N PHE A 234 1.91 34.00 -5.49
CA PHE A 234 3.21 34.64 -5.19
C PHE A 234 3.12 36.10 -4.75
N ASN A 235 2.05 36.51 -4.09
CA ASN A 235 1.79 37.91 -3.73
C ASN A 235 3.00 38.54 -3.01
N ALA A 236 3.52 37.90 -1.97
CA ALA A 236 4.65 38.41 -1.19
C ALA A 236 5.95 38.46 -1.99
N HIS A 237 6.21 37.41 -2.78
CA HIS A 237 7.39 37.35 -3.64
C HIS A 237 7.36 38.45 -4.70
N HIS A 238 6.23 38.60 -5.39
CA HIS A 238 6.09 39.56 -6.48
C HIS A 238 6.18 41.00 -5.99
N VAL A 239 5.61 41.34 -4.84
CA VAL A 239 5.71 42.70 -4.29
C VAL A 239 7.13 43.03 -3.86
N ALA A 240 7.90 42.03 -3.40
CA ALA A 240 9.29 42.25 -2.98
C ALA A 240 10.26 42.34 -4.17
N TYR A 241 10.05 41.49 -5.17
CA TYR A 241 10.92 41.40 -6.37
C TYR A 241 10.04 41.16 -7.60
N PRO A 242 9.43 42.21 -8.18
CA PRO A 242 8.48 42.10 -9.28
C PRO A 242 9.12 41.72 -10.62
N GLU A 243 10.45 41.83 -10.73
CA GLU A 243 11.23 41.53 -11.91
C GLU A 243 11.53 40.02 -12.12
N TYR A 244 11.29 39.19 -11.12
CA TYR A 244 11.57 37.76 -11.21
C TYR A 244 10.33 36.96 -11.62
N ASP A 245 10.54 35.92 -12.43
CA ASP A 245 9.54 34.92 -12.75
C ASP A 245 9.46 33.86 -11.62
N TRP A 246 8.65 34.18 -10.61
CA TRP A 246 8.44 33.32 -9.45
C TRP A 246 7.75 31.99 -9.80
N ALA A 247 6.96 31.94 -10.86
CA ALA A 247 6.36 30.69 -11.32
C ALA A 247 7.41 29.74 -11.93
N ALA A 248 8.29 30.27 -12.77
CA ALA A 248 9.40 29.48 -13.30
C ALA A 248 10.38 29.04 -12.19
N PHE A 249 10.66 29.91 -11.23
CA PHE A 249 11.46 29.55 -10.06
C PHE A 249 10.83 28.40 -9.27
N ALA A 250 9.53 28.50 -8.95
CA ALA A 250 8.80 27.48 -8.19
C ALA A 250 8.73 26.13 -8.94
N ASN A 251 8.59 26.16 -10.27
CA ASN A 251 8.64 24.93 -11.07
C ASN A 251 10.01 24.24 -10.92
N ARG A 252 11.10 24.96 -11.10
CA ARG A 252 12.45 24.38 -10.89
C ARG A 252 12.64 23.86 -9.47
N PHE A 253 12.24 24.63 -8.46
CA PHE A 253 12.39 24.22 -7.07
C PHE A 253 11.60 22.96 -6.75
N VAL A 254 10.33 22.90 -7.13
CA VAL A 254 9.47 21.74 -6.82
C VAL A 254 9.79 20.55 -7.70
N ASP A 255 9.90 20.76 -9.02
CA ASP A 255 10.01 19.64 -9.96
C ASP A 255 11.45 19.10 -10.03
N GLU A 256 12.49 19.97 -10.02
CA GLU A 256 13.86 19.55 -10.18
C GLU A 256 14.58 19.35 -8.82
N THR A 257 14.42 20.28 -7.85
CA THR A 257 15.11 20.17 -6.56
C THR A 257 14.43 19.16 -5.62
N LEU A 258 13.08 19.20 -5.53
CA LEU A 258 12.34 18.29 -4.66
C LEU A 258 11.89 17.01 -5.39
N GLY A 259 11.91 16.99 -6.72
CA GLY A 259 11.48 15.84 -7.52
C GLY A 259 9.99 15.53 -7.39
N LEU A 260 9.17 16.57 -7.22
CA LEU A 260 7.71 16.50 -7.13
C LEU A 260 7.07 17.08 -8.41
N ASN A 261 5.75 17.21 -8.44
CA ASN A 261 5.02 17.77 -9.58
C ASN A 261 4.25 19.01 -9.12
N ARG A 262 4.74 20.21 -9.47
CA ARG A 262 4.08 21.43 -9.03
C ARG A 262 2.74 21.64 -9.70
N SER A 263 1.67 21.79 -8.90
CA SER A 263 0.36 22.26 -9.36
C SER A 263 0.41 23.74 -9.70
N GLN A 264 0.05 24.11 -10.95
CA GLN A 264 0.26 25.47 -11.46
C GLN A 264 -0.76 26.49 -10.90
N TYR A 265 -2.00 26.06 -10.69
CA TYR A 265 -3.09 26.88 -10.16
C TYR A 265 -3.66 26.24 -8.92
N THR A 266 -3.46 26.86 -7.77
CA THR A 266 -3.88 26.34 -6.47
C THR A 266 -4.50 27.44 -5.62
N THR A 267 -5.12 27.06 -4.52
CA THR A 267 -5.47 27.97 -3.42
C THR A 267 -4.30 28.07 -2.44
N GLN A 268 -4.54 28.24 -1.15
CA GLN A 268 -3.49 28.13 -0.15
C GLN A 268 -2.91 26.72 -0.04
N ILE A 269 -3.68 25.70 -0.47
CA ILE A 269 -3.32 24.29 -0.44
C ILE A 269 -3.29 23.70 -1.85
N GLU A 270 -2.66 22.55 -2.00
CA GLU A 270 -2.83 21.65 -3.13
C GLU A 270 -4.28 21.12 -3.16
N HIS A 271 -4.86 20.89 -4.34
CA HIS A 271 -6.24 20.40 -4.46
C HIS A 271 -6.42 18.91 -4.19
N TYR A 272 -5.33 18.16 -4.05
CA TYR A 272 -5.27 16.75 -3.66
C TYR A 272 -5.94 15.74 -4.60
N ASP A 273 -6.39 16.13 -5.78
CA ASP A 273 -7.05 15.22 -6.73
C ASP A 273 -6.13 14.06 -7.16
N LEU A 274 -4.88 14.38 -7.50
CA LEU A 274 -3.90 13.37 -7.88
C LEU A 274 -3.44 12.51 -6.70
N LEU A 275 -3.31 13.10 -5.52
CA LEU A 275 -3.02 12.35 -4.30
C LEU A 275 -4.18 11.40 -3.94
N SER A 276 -5.43 11.83 -4.17
CA SER A 276 -6.61 10.97 -4.00
C SER A 276 -6.60 9.79 -4.97
N ALA A 277 -6.23 10.04 -6.24
CA ALA A 277 -6.06 8.97 -7.23
C ALA A 277 -4.98 7.97 -6.81
N LEU A 278 -3.88 8.44 -6.22
CA LEU A 278 -2.83 7.61 -5.63
C LEU A 278 -3.39 6.71 -4.52
N PHE A 279 -4.13 7.28 -3.55
CA PHE A 279 -4.75 6.49 -2.47
C PHE A 279 -5.77 5.48 -2.99
N ASP A 280 -6.53 5.80 -4.02
CA ASP A 280 -7.42 4.86 -4.69
C ASP A 280 -6.66 3.73 -5.40
N ASN A 281 -5.46 4.00 -5.93
CA ASN A 281 -4.61 2.96 -6.51
C ASN A 281 -4.07 2.02 -5.42
N LEU A 282 -3.53 2.54 -4.31
CA LEU A 282 -3.07 1.75 -3.17
C LEU A 282 -4.20 0.86 -2.63
N ARG A 283 -5.41 1.40 -2.49
CA ARG A 283 -6.60 0.66 -2.08
C ARG A 283 -6.94 -0.48 -3.05
N ARG A 284 -6.79 -0.29 -4.36
CA ARG A 284 -7.03 -1.35 -5.36
C ARG A 284 -6.01 -2.48 -5.27
N ILE A 285 -4.75 -2.17 -5.00
CA ILE A 285 -3.72 -3.19 -4.73
C ILE A 285 -4.15 -4.05 -3.54
N ASP A 286 -4.52 -3.42 -2.42
CA ASP A 286 -5.00 -4.13 -1.23
C ASP A 286 -6.27 -4.96 -1.50
N THR A 287 -7.17 -4.46 -2.37
CA THR A 287 -8.39 -5.19 -2.77
C THR A 287 -8.05 -6.43 -3.60
N ILE A 288 -7.10 -6.36 -4.52
CA ILE A 288 -6.63 -7.51 -5.31
C ILE A 288 -6.03 -8.57 -4.39
N LEU A 289 -5.22 -8.16 -3.43
CA LEU A 289 -4.58 -9.07 -2.49
C LEU A 289 -5.54 -9.64 -1.44
N THR A 290 -6.62 -8.92 -1.11
CA THR A 290 -7.74 -9.46 -0.33
C THR A 290 -8.44 -10.57 -1.07
N ASP A 291 -8.72 -10.39 -2.35
CA ASP A 291 -9.34 -11.40 -3.24
C ASP A 291 -8.45 -12.66 -3.31
N TYR A 292 -7.15 -12.49 -3.55
CA TYR A 292 -6.17 -13.55 -3.49
C TYR A 292 -6.15 -14.30 -2.14
N ALA A 293 -6.18 -13.57 -1.03
CA ALA A 293 -6.16 -14.17 0.31
C ALA A 293 -7.40 -15.05 0.55
N ARG A 294 -8.57 -14.61 0.07
CA ARG A 294 -9.84 -15.36 0.17
C ARG A 294 -9.85 -16.61 -0.70
N ASP A 295 -9.37 -16.51 -1.93
CA ASP A 295 -9.29 -17.68 -2.81
C ASP A 295 -8.32 -18.71 -2.24
N THR A 296 -7.15 -18.30 -1.78
CA THR A 296 -6.18 -19.20 -1.15
C THR A 296 -6.73 -19.84 0.12
N TRP A 297 -7.42 -19.07 0.97
CA TRP A 297 -8.13 -19.59 2.14
C TRP A 297 -9.15 -20.67 1.73
N THR A 298 -9.90 -20.42 0.64
CA THR A 298 -10.88 -21.37 0.10
C THR A 298 -10.20 -22.61 -0.39
N TYR A 299 -9.11 -22.51 -1.15
CA TYR A 299 -8.32 -23.67 -1.63
C TYR A 299 -7.73 -24.50 -0.49
N ILE A 300 -7.31 -23.85 0.62
CA ILE A 300 -6.89 -24.58 1.82
C ILE A 300 -8.08 -25.35 2.43
N SER A 301 -9.27 -24.75 2.49
CA SER A 301 -10.50 -25.40 3.02
C SER A 301 -10.95 -26.56 2.14
N MET A 302 -10.63 -26.57 0.85
CA MET A 302 -10.87 -27.62 -0.11
C MET A 302 -9.76 -28.68 -0.14
N GLU A 303 -8.75 -28.57 0.72
CA GLU A 303 -7.57 -29.43 0.78
C GLU A 303 -6.66 -29.35 -0.47
N TYR A 304 -6.86 -28.42 -1.38
CA TYR A 304 -5.96 -28.22 -2.52
C TYR A 304 -4.55 -27.82 -2.07
N PHE A 305 -4.48 -27.07 -0.94
CA PHE A 305 -3.23 -26.80 -0.23
C PHE A 305 -3.27 -27.33 1.19
N LYS A 306 -2.15 -27.90 1.62
CA LYS A 306 -1.81 -28.11 3.02
C LYS A 306 -0.90 -26.99 3.49
N GLN A 307 -0.81 -26.78 4.80
CA GLN A 307 0.10 -25.79 5.37
C GLN A 307 1.23 -26.47 6.12
N ARG A 308 2.45 -26.03 5.87
CA ARG A 308 3.65 -26.50 6.58
C ARG A 308 3.53 -26.14 8.06
N ILE A 309 3.68 -27.13 8.93
CA ILE A 309 3.70 -26.95 10.37
C ILE A 309 5.13 -26.56 10.79
N LYS A 310 5.27 -25.48 11.52
CA LYS A 310 6.53 -25.10 12.13
C LYS A 310 6.60 -25.70 13.54
N ALA A 311 7.72 -26.36 13.86
CA ALA A 311 7.92 -26.97 15.18
C ALA A 311 7.74 -25.91 16.28
N GLY A 312 6.87 -26.19 17.27
CA GLY A 312 6.55 -25.29 18.37
C GLY A 312 5.38 -24.32 18.11
N GLU A 313 4.84 -24.22 16.90
CA GLU A 313 3.59 -23.48 16.63
C GLU A 313 2.37 -24.30 17.11
N VAL A 314 1.46 -23.65 17.83
CA VAL A 314 0.17 -24.23 18.23
C VAL A 314 -0.89 -23.76 17.22
N GLY A 315 -1.34 -24.68 16.37
CA GLY A 315 -2.33 -24.36 15.29
C GLY A 315 -3.73 -24.07 15.82
N SER A 316 -4.11 -24.66 16.95
CA SER A 316 -5.38 -24.46 17.64
C SER A 316 -5.22 -24.76 19.12
N SER A 317 -5.84 -23.95 20.00
CA SER A 317 -5.82 -24.17 21.45
C SER A 317 -6.57 -25.44 21.89
N ALA A 318 -7.53 -25.90 21.08
CA ALA A 318 -8.41 -27.03 21.41
C ALA A 318 -8.18 -28.27 20.53
N MET A 319 -7.69 -28.12 19.30
CA MET A 319 -7.55 -29.21 18.33
C MET A 319 -6.11 -29.22 17.76
N PRO A 320 -5.18 -30.02 18.31
CA PRO A 320 -3.76 -29.97 17.92
C PRO A 320 -3.48 -30.27 16.45
N HIS A 321 -4.37 -31.04 15.78
CA HIS A 321 -4.25 -31.40 14.37
C HIS A 321 -4.71 -30.29 13.39
N LYS A 322 -5.37 -29.23 13.90
CA LYS A 322 -5.96 -28.18 13.07
C LYS A 322 -4.95 -27.07 12.80
N VAL A 323 -4.57 -26.89 11.56
CA VAL A 323 -3.69 -25.79 11.11
C VAL A 323 -4.54 -24.73 10.40
N ASN A 324 -4.77 -23.62 11.08
CA ASN A 324 -5.60 -22.54 10.54
C ASN A 324 -4.82 -21.66 9.56
N PRO A 325 -5.44 -21.16 8.47
CA PRO A 325 -4.80 -20.24 7.51
C PRO A 325 -4.75 -18.80 8.01
N ILE A 326 -4.31 -18.59 9.27
CA ILE A 326 -4.36 -17.31 9.99
C ILE A 326 -3.54 -16.20 9.33
N ASP A 327 -2.53 -16.54 8.54
CA ASP A 327 -1.69 -15.55 7.87
C ASP A 327 -2.50 -14.87 6.74
N PHE A 328 -3.35 -15.60 6.01
CA PHE A 328 -4.27 -15.05 4.99
C PHE A 328 -5.41 -14.25 5.62
N GLU A 329 -5.98 -14.72 6.73
CA GLU A 329 -7.01 -14.00 7.51
C GLU A 329 -6.47 -12.68 8.07
N ASN A 330 -5.23 -12.68 8.59
CA ASN A 330 -4.57 -11.48 9.09
C ASN A 330 -4.30 -10.48 7.97
N ALA A 331 -3.90 -10.95 6.78
CA ALA A 331 -3.73 -10.10 5.61
C ALA A 331 -5.04 -9.44 5.19
N GLU A 332 -6.11 -10.22 5.02
CA GLU A 332 -7.45 -9.71 4.69
C GLU A 332 -7.91 -8.64 5.67
N GLY A 333 -7.79 -8.89 6.98
CA GLY A 333 -8.19 -7.94 8.01
C GLY A 333 -7.42 -6.62 7.94
N ASN A 334 -6.10 -6.66 7.72
CA ASN A 334 -5.27 -5.47 7.61
C ASN A 334 -5.54 -4.68 6.33
N PHE A 335 -5.69 -5.33 5.18
CA PHE A 335 -6.08 -4.68 3.93
C PHE A 335 -7.46 -4.01 4.03
N GLY A 336 -8.40 -4.62 4.76
CA GLY A 336 -9.70 -4.01 5.03
C GLY A 336 -9.61 -2.69 5.77
N ILE A 337 -8.78 -2.61 6.82
CA ILE A 337 -8.52 -1.36 7.58
C ILE A 337 -7.81 -0.34 6.69
N ALA A 338 -6.75 -0.74 5.98
CA ALA A 338 -6.03 0.14 5.07
C ALA A 338 -6.97 0.74 4.02
N GLY A 339 -7.78 -0.10 3.36
CA GLY A 339 -8.73 0.31 2.34
C GLY A 339 -9.78 1.30 2.83
N ALA A 340 -10.27 1.15 4.06
CA ALA A 340 -11.22 2.09 4.67
C ALA A 340 -10.58 3.48 4.89
N ILE A 341 -9.33 3.53 5.34
CA ILE A 341 -8.63 4.81 5.59
C ILE A 341 -8.22 5.44 4.25
N TYR A 342 -7.69 4.69 3.28
CA TYR A 342 -7.41 5.21 1.94
C TYR A 342 -8.65 5.80 1.27
N ALA A 343 -9.80 5.13 1.37
CA ALA A 343 -11.06 5.64 0.84
C ALA A 343 -11.46 6.97 1.49
N HIS A 344 -11.29 7.10 2.81
CA HIS A 344 -11.55 8.36 3.51
C HIS A 344 -10.60 9.46 3.07
N LEU A 345 -9.30 9.19 2.96
CA LEU A 345 -8.29 10.14 2.46
C LEU A 345 -8.64 10.64 1.05
N ALA A 346 -8.94 9.70 0.13
CA ALA A 346 -9.29 10.02 -1.25
C ALA A 346 -10.57 10.87 -1.38
N GLN A 347 -11.55 10.65 -0.52
CA GLN A 347 -12.81 11.40 -0.55
C GLN A 347 -12.75 12.74 0.17
N LYS A 348 -11.97 12.83 1.27
CA LYS A 348 -11.95 14.00 2.12
C LYS A 348 -10.99 15.09 1.62
N LEU A 349 -9.81 14.72 1.17
CA LEU A 349 -8.75 15.69 0.86
C LEU A 349 -9.13 16.71 -0.23
N PRO A 350 -9.78 16.32 -1.35
CA PRO A 350 -10.18 17.27 -2.39
C PRO A 350 -11.24 18.30 -1.94
N VAL A 351 -11.83 18.12 -0.77
CA VAL A 351 -12.92 18.98 -0.29
C VAL A 351 -12.42 19.89 0.84
N SER A 352 -12.27 21.16 0.56
CA SER A 352 -11.90 22.21 1.52
C SER A 352 -12.83 23.43 1.38
N ARG A 353 -12.75 24.36 2.34
CA ARG A 353 -13.57 25.58 2.34
C ARG A 353 -12.77 26.76 1.81
N LEU A 354 -13.29 27.43 0.78
CA LEU A 354 -12.69 28.63 0.19
C LEU A 354 -11.20 28.37 -0.16
N GLN A 355 -10.28 29.18 0.38
CA GLN A 355 -8.85 29.01 0.14
C GLN A 355 -8.25 27.85 0.96
N ARG A 356 -8.78 27.57 2.13
CA ARG A 356 -8.39 26.47 3.02
C ARG A 356 -9.22 26.41 4.29
N ASP A 357 -9.44 25.22 4.82
CA ASP A 357 -9.69 24.96 6.24
C ASP A 357 -8.61 24.03 6.83
N LEU A 358 -8.61 23.78 8.15
CA LEU A 358 -7.57 22.99 8.82
C LEU A 358 -7.75 21.48 8.67
N THR A 359 -8.84 21.00 8.11
CA THR A 359 -9.17 19.54 8.12
C THR A 359 -8.21 18.70 7.32
N ASP A 360 -7.56 19.26 6.30
CA ASP A 360 -6.50 18.61 5.53
C ASP A 360 -5.33 18.20 6.43
N SER A 361 -4.82 19.11 7.25
CA SER A 361 -3.71 18.84 8.16
C SER A 361 -4.00 17.73 9.18
N THR A 362 -5.24 17.69 9.69
CA THR A 362 -5.69 16.63 10.61
C THR A 362 -5.68 15.26 9.93
N VAL A 363 -6.18 15.20 8.71
CA VAL A 363 -6.35 13.94 7.95
C VAL A 363 -5.01 13.42 7.43
N LEU A 364 -4.17 14.30 6.89
CA LEU A 364 -2.85 13.96 6.33
C LEU A 364 -1.89 13.35 7.37
N ARG A 365 -2.04 13.65 8.67
CA ARG A 365 -1.25 13.01 9.73
C ARG A 365 -1.48 11.49 9.83
N ASN A 366 -2.53 10.97 9.20
CA ASN A 366 -2.87 9.55 9.20
C ASN A 366 -2.40 8.81 7.94
N VAL A 367 -1.68 9.42 7.01
CA VAL A 367 -1.26 8.78 5.74
C VAL A 367 -0.40 7.52 5.98
N GLY A 368 0.47 7.54 6.98
CA GLY A 368 1.28 6.38 7.33
C GLY A 368 0.50 5.18 7.89
N VAL A 369 -0.69 5.41 8.46
CA VAL A 369 -1.47 4.35 9.12
C VAL A 369 -2.00 3.31 8.11
N PRO A 370 -2.68 3.68 7.02
CA PRO A 370 -3.12 2.69 6.03
C PRO A 370 -1.94 2.01 5.33
N MET A 371 -0.85 2.74 5.05
CA MET A 371 0.35 2.14 4.47
C MET A 371 0.96 1.09 5.40
N ALA A 372 0.99 1.34 6.71
CA ALA A 372 1.44 0.36 7.69
C ALA A 372 0.55 -0.89 7.71
N HIS A 373 -0.77 -0.74 7.63
CA HIS A 373 -1.68 -1.89 7.53
C HIS A 373 -1.46 -2.67 6.22
N SER A 374 -1.22 -2.01 5.08
CA SER A 374 -0.84 -2.70 3.83
C SER A 374 0.44 -3.51 4.01
N LEU A 375 1.49 -2.94 4.63
CA LEU A 375 2.75 -3.66 4.89
C LEU A 375 2.57 -4.88 5.81
N ILE A 376 1.72 -4.77 6.85
CA ILE A 376 1.39 -5.91 7.71
C ILE A 376 0.70 -7.01 6.89
N GLY A 377 -0.20 -6.62 6.00
CA GLY A 377 -0.88 -7.52 5.07
C GLY A 377 0.08 -8.23 4.12
N PHE A 378 0.99 -7.50 3.47
CA PHE A 378 2.01 -8.06 2.56
C PHE A 378 2.91 -9.08 3.27
N GLN A 379 3.45 -8.72 4.44
CA GLN A 379 4.28 -9.63 5.23
C GLN A 379 3.51 -10.86 5.70
N SER A 380 2.21 -10.72 5.99
CA SER A 380 1.36 -11.84 6.36
C SER A 380 1.11 -12.77 5.17
N LEU A 381 0.85 -12.21 3.98
CA LEU A 381 0.73 -13.00 2.75
C LEU A 381 2.02 -13.77 2.45
N LEU A 382 3.18 -13.11 2.44
CA LEU A 382 4.47 -13.76 2.18
C LEU A 382 4.73 -14.90 3.17
N LYS A 383 4.40 -14.70 4.44
CA LYS A 383 4.50 -15.75 5.45
C LYS A 383 3.56 -16.92 5.19
N GLY A 384 2.30 -16.64 4.82
CA GLY A 384 1.30 -17.66 4.47
C GLY A 384 1.70 -18.43 3.21
N MET A 385 2.12 -17.74 2.15
CA MET A 385 2.61 -18.30 0.90
C MET A 385 3.78 -19.27 1.12
N GLY A 386 4.73 -18.91 1.98
CA GLY A 386 5.86 -19.77 2.33
C GLY A 386 5.49 -21.05 3.09
N LYS A 387 4.24 -21.17 3.55
CA LYS A 387 3.71 -22.37 4.23
C LYS A 387 2.90 -23.28 3.31
N LEU A 388 2.52 -22.82 2.12
CA LEU A 388 1.68 -23.61 1.20
C LEU A 388 2.42 -24.85 0.70
N ILE A 389 1.75 -25.98 0.70
CA ILE A 389 2.17 -27.25 0.14
C ILE A 389 1.04 -27.73 -0.76
N LEU A 390 1.30 -27.84 -2.06
CA LEU A 390 0.32 -28.37 -3.00
C LEU A 390 -0.09 -29.81 -2.62
N ASN A 391 -1.38 -30.14 -2.78
CA ASN A 391 -1.94 -31.45 -2.57
C ASN A 391 -2.53 -32.01 -3.89
N PRO A 392 -1.72 -32.59 -4.78
CA PRO A 392 -2.18 -33.08 -6.08
C PRO A 392 -3.32 -34.08 -5.99
N GLU A 393 -3.30 -34.96 -4.99
CA GLU A 393 -4.34 -35.97 -4.78
C GLU A 393 -5.73 -35.37 -4.58
N ALA A 394 -5.83 -34.21 -3.92
CA ALA A 394 -7.11 -33.54 -3.73
C ALA A 394 -7.63 -32.90 -5.01
N LEU A 395 -6.72 -32.32 -5.82
CA LEU A 395 -7.06 -31.77 -7.13
C LEU A 395 -7.52 -32.85 -8.11
N GLU A 396 -6.77 -33.94 -8.21
CA GLU A 396 -7.13 -35.08 -9.05
C GLU A 396 -8.46 -35.72 -8.64
N ARG A 397 -8.69 -35.90 -7.34
CA ARG A 397 -9.94 -36.42 -6.79
C ARG A 397 -11.14 -35.54 -7.12
N ASP A 398 -10.97 -34.19 -7.05
CA ASP A 398 -12.08 -33.28 -7.36
C ASP A 398 -12.38 -33.27 -8.87
N LEU A 399 -11.37 -33.31 -9.73
CA LEU A 399 -11.53 -33.46 -11.17
C LEU A 399 -12.21 -34.80 -11.52
N GLU A 400 -11.75 -35.92 -10.95
CA GLU A 400 -12.30 -37.24 -11.23
C GLU A 400 -13.74 -37.40 -10.79
N ASN A 401 -14.14 -36.72 -9.70
CA ASN A 401 -15.52 -36.73 -9.22
C ASN A 401 -16.48 -35.82 -10.05
N ASN A 402 -15.95 -35.11 -11.08
CA ASN A 402 -16.75 -34.10 -11.80
C ASN A 402 -16.69 -34.26 -13.33
N TRP A 403 -16.81 -35.49 -13.84
CA TRP A 403 -16.77 -35.77 -15.28
C TRP A 403 -17.81 -35.01 -16.12
N ALA A 404 -18.91 -34.57 -15.52
CA ALA A 404 -19.91 -33.77 -16.20
C ALA A 404 -19.37 -32.49 -16.85
N VAL A 405 -18.25 -31.96 -16.36
CA VAL A 405 -17.65 -30.71 -16.87
C VAL A 405 -17.10 -30.80 -18.28
N VAL A 406 -16.80 -32.03 -18.79
CA VAL A 406 -16.36 -32.23 -20.18
C VAL A 406 -17.51 -32.11 -21.19
N ALA A 407 -18.76 -32.10 -20.73
CA ALA A 407 -19.94 -32.00 -21.60
C ALA A 407 -19.91 -30.77 -22.51
N GLU A 408 -19.35 -29.66 -22.07
CA GLU A 408 -19.16 -28.47 -22.90
C GLU A 408 -18.20 -28.73 -24.07
N GLY A 409 -17.06 -29.40 -23.82
CA GLY A 409 -16.11 -29.79 -24.85
C GLY A 409 -16.71 -30.77 -25.86
N VAL A 410 -17.41 -31.81 -25.37
CA VAL A 410 -18.13 -32.77 -26.20
C VAL A 410 -19.16 -32.07 -27.09
N GLN A 411 -19.98 -31.16 -26.52
CA GLN A 411 -20.98 -30.40 -27.25
C GLN A 411 -20.33 -29.55 -28.37
N THR A 412 -19.19 -28.95 -28.08
CA THR A 412 -18.49 -28.07 -29.02
C THR A 412 -17.94 -28.86 -30.21
N ILE A 413 -17.35 -30.03 -29.95
CA ILE A 413 -16.91 -30.95 -31.02
C ILE A 413 -18.09 -31.41 -31.86
N LEU A 414 -19.19 -31.86 -31.24
CA LEU A 414 -20.40 -32.28 -31.96
C LEU A 414 -20.99 -31.16 -32.82
N ARG A 415 -20.94 -29.92 -32.40
CA ARG A 415 -21.33 -28.75 -33.22
C ARG A 415 -20.44 -28.57 -34.45
N ARG A 416 -19.13 -28.73 -34.27
CA ARG A 416 -18.16 -28.66 -35.36
C ARG A 416 -18.48 -29.72 -36.42
N GLU A 417 -18.90 -30.92 -36.00
CA GLU A 417 -19.23 -32.05 -36.90
C GLU A 417 -20.68 -31.94 -37.46
N GLY A 418 -21.41 -30.88 -37.17
CA GLY A 418 -22.81 -30.76 -37.65
C GLY A 418 -23.79 -31.75 -37.05
N TYR A 419 -23.47 -32.31 -35.87
CA TYR A 419 -24.34 -33.27 -35.19
C TYR A 419 -25.69 -32.65 -34.84
N PRO A 420 -26.84 -33.32 -35.10
CA PRO A 420 -28.14 -32.74 -34.85
C PRO A 420 -28.44 -32.61 -33.34
N LYS A 421 -28.81 -31.39 -32.90
CA LYS A 421 -29.20 -31.09 -31.52
C LYS A 421 -28.21 -31.58 -30.45
N PRO A 422 -26.93 -31.16 -30.50
CA PRO A 422 -25.91 -31.67 -29.60
C PRO A 422 -26.18 -31.34 -28.12
N TYR A 423 -26.81 -30.21 -27.82
CA TYR A 423 -27.20 -29.83 -26.46
C TYR A 423 -28.22 -30.78 -25.88
N GLU A 424 -29.26 -31.15 -26.64
CA GLU A 424 -30.34 -32.03 -26.21
C GLU A 424 -29.81 -33.45 -25.96
N ALA A 425 -28.88 -33.91 -26.78
CA ALA A 425 -28.23 -35.24 -26.60
C ALA A 425 -27.48 -35.28 -25.26
N LEU A 426 -26.67 -34.27 -24.95
CA LEU A 426 -25.95 -34.16 -23.68
C LEU A 426 -26.84 -33.89 -22.49
N LYS A 427 -27.92 -33.11 -22.67
CA LYS A 427 -28.92 -32.85 -21.61
C LYS A 427 -29.57 -34.15 -21.15
N ALA A 428 -29.83 -35.09 -22.04
CA ALA A 428 -30.38 -36.40 -21.71
C ALA A 428 -29.44 -37.21 -20.81
N LEU A 429 -28.09 -37.08 -21.01
CA LEU A 429 -27.10 -37.71 -20.16
C LEU A 429 -26.94 -36.98 -18.80
N THR A 430 -26.92 -35.63 -18.79
CA THR A 430 -26.55 -34.84 -17.61
C THR A 430 -27.69 -34.53 -16.65
N ARG A 431 -28.97 -34.74 -17.02
CA ARG A 431 -30.16 -34.47 -16.18
C ARG A 431 -30.86 -35.73 -15.68
N THR A 432 -30.13 -36.80 -15.43
CA THR A 432 -30.67 -38.07 -14.94
C THR A 432 -30.67 -38.23 -13.44
N ASN A 433 -30.21 -37.23 -12.66
CA ASN A 433 -29.90 -37.31 -11.22
C ASN A 433 -28.86 -38.41 -10.86
N GLN A 434 -28.20 -38.99 -11.83
CA GLN A 434 -27.13 -39.97 -11.63
C GLN A 434 -25.76 -39.23 -11.67
N HIS A 435 -24.82 -39.74 -10.91
CA HIS A 435 -23.43 -39.24 -10.97
C HIS A 435 -22.81 -39.58 -12.33
N ILE A 436 -22.32 -38.58 -13.05
CA ILE A 436 -21.68 -38.77 -14.33
C ILE A 436 -20.23 -39.18 -14.06
N THR A 437 -19.87 -40.37 -14.57
CA THR A 437 -18.54 -40.93 -14.43
C THR A 437 -17.84 -41.00 -15.78
N ARG A 438 -16.59 -41.37 -15.76
CA ARG A 438 -15.77 -41.69 -16.96
C ARG A 438 -16.48 -42.73 -17.85
N GLU A 439 -17.01 -43.76 -17.24
CA GLU A 439 -17.66 -44.88 -17.94
C GLU A 439 -18.96 -44.39 -18.62
N SER A 440 -19.78 -43.55 -17.94
CA SER A 440 -21.00 -43.04 -18.53
C SER A 440 -20.76 -42.09 -19.72
N ILE A 441 -19.64 -41.32 -19.70
CA ILE A 441 -19.21 -40.50 -20.84
C ILE A 441 -18.72 -41.41 -21.97
N ALA A 442 -17.94 -42.47 -21.69
CA ALA A 442 -17.46 -43.41 -22.68
C ALA A 442 -18.63 -44.14 -23.37
N GLU A 443 -19.59 -44.67 -22.62
CA GLU A 443 -20.77 -45.28 -23.15
C GLU A 443 -21.60 -44.34 -24.03
N PHE A 444 -21.74 -43.08 -23.61
CA PHE A 444 -22.42 -42.05 -24.40
C PHE A 444 -21.72 -41.81 -25.74
N ILE A 445 -20.39 -41.74 -25.77
CA ILE A 445 -19.61 -41.52 -27.00
C ILE A 445 -19.88 -42.69 -28.00
N GLU A 446 -20.02 -43.93 -27.53
CA GLU A 446 -20.31 -45.06 -28.43
C GLU A 446 -21.68 -44.95 -29.10
N THR A 447 -22.65 -44.28 -28.47
CA THR A 447 -23.99 -44.09 -29.06
C THR A 447 -24.05 -43.00 -30.14
N LEU A 448 -22.99 -42.18 -30.27
CA LEU A 448 -22.97 -41.09 -31.21
C LEU A 448 -22.78 -41.57 -32.65
N ASN A 449 -23.60 -41.04 -33.55
CA ASN A 449 -23.46 -41.25 -35.00
C ASN A 449 -22.45 -40.24 -35.60
N VAL A 450 -21.17 -40.45 -35.33
CA VAL A 450 -20.04 -39.66 -35.83
C VAL A 450 -18.94 -40.64 -36.32
N SER A 451 -17.93 -40.11 -37.03
CA SER A 451 -16.80 -40.94 -37.48
C SER A 451 -15.95 -41.50 -36.31
N ASP A 452 -15.28 -42.61 -36.54
CA ASP A 452 -14.42 -43.20 -35.53
C ASP A 452 -13.27 -42.26 -35.09
N SER A 453 -12.79 -41.40 -35.99
CA SER A 453 -11.78 -40.37 -35.65
C SER A 453 -12.35 -39.32 -34.66
N VAL A 454 -13.61 -38.94 -34.80
CA VAL A 454 -14.26 -38.03 -33.87
C VAL A 454 -14.53 -38.70 -32.53
N LYS A 455 -14.95 -40.00 -32.55
CA LYS A 455 -15.08 -40.76 -31.31
C LYS A 455 -13.76 -40.85 -30.54
N GLU A 456 -12.65 -41.07 -31.26
CA GLU A 456 -11.32 -41.14 -30.65
C GLU A 456 -10.93 -39.79 -30.04
N GLU A 457 -11.20 -38.68 -30.74
CA GLU A 457 -10.99 -37.32 -30.21
C GLU A 457 -11.81 -37.12 -28.92
N LEU A 458 -13.08 -37.49 -28.90
CA LEU A 458 -13.95 -37.38 -27.73
C LEU A 458 -13.47 -38.25 -26.55
N ARG A 459 -12.91 -39.47 -26.79
CA ARG A 459 -12.36 -40.33 -25.73
C ARG A 459 -11.12 -39.73 -25.05
N HIS A 460 -10.41 -38.82 -25.73
CA HIS A 460 -9.26 -38.11 -25.14
C HIS A 460 -9.68 -36.94 -24.22
N LEU A 461 -10.94 -36.50 -24.26
CA LEU A 461 -11.44 -35.51 -23.33
C LEU A 461 -11.61 -36.08 -21.93
N SER A 462 -10.99 -35.43 -20.98
CA SER A 462 -11.15 -35.72 -19.56
C SER A 462 -11.16 -34.40 -18.76
N PRO A 463 -11.61 -34.39 -17.51
CA PRO A 463 -11.47 -33.23 -16.66
C PRO A 463 -10.01 -32.75 -16.52
N MET A 464 -9.02 -33.63 -16.65
CA MET A 464 -7.59 -33.32 -16.57
C MET A 464 -7.02 -32.74 -17.89
N THR A 465 -7.64 -33.03 -19.05
CA THR A 465 -7.12 -32.61 -20.37
C THR A 465 -7.94 -31.46 -20.98
N TYR A 466 -9.16 -31.24 -20.49
CA TYR A 466 -10.02 -30.15 -20.96
C TYR A 466 -9.72 -28.82 -20.27
N THR A 467 -8.48 -28.39 -20.27
CA THR A 467 -7.99 -27.21 -19.55
C THR A 467 -7.73 -26.00 -20.46
N GLY A 468 -7.96 -26.14 -21.76
CA GLY A 468 -7.69 -25.06 -22.74
C GLY A 468 -6.19 -24.84 -22.96
N ILE A 469 -5.84 -23.58 -23.21
CA ILE A 469 -4.45 -23.15 -23.42
C ILE A 469 -4.10 -22.06 -22.40
N PHE A 470 -2.92 -22.20 -21.81
CA PHE A 470 -2.30 -21.21 -20.94
C PHE A 470 -0.83 -21.07 -21.38
N ARG A 471 -0.40 -19.86 -21.73
CA ARG A 471 0.96 -19.56 -22.24
C ARG A 471 1.66 -18.57 -21.31
#